data_55ad8982a164a2ca3f5c15d4dc0a7530
#
_entry.id   55ad8982a164a2ca3f5c15d4dc0a7530
#
_cell.length_a   1.000
_cell.length_b   1.000
_cell.length_c   1.000
_cell.angle_alpha   90.00
_cell.angle_beta   90.00
_cell.angle_gamma   90.00
#
_symmetry.space_group_name_H-M   'P 1'
#
loop_
_entity.id
_entity.type
_entity.pdbx_description
1 polymer ?
#
loop_
_entity_poly.entity_id
_entity_poly.type
_entity_poly.pdbx_seq_one_letter_code
_entity_poly.pdbx_strand_id
1 'polypeptide(L)'
;MDVKIALLAGDGIGPEIVAEATKVLDRVAEKFGHKIEYRPALVGAAAIDAVGDPYPDETHAVCLAADAVLFGAIGDPKYDNDPTAKVRPEQGLLRMRKSLGLFANLRPVALFDSLADRSPLKAEVVRGTDFICVRELTGGIYFGRPQGRDEEGARAFDTCTYTVSEIERVLHVAFRLAVSRRRKLTVVDKANVLETSRLWRETAQRVAREYPEVAVDYMFVDNAAMQIIRQPAWFDVIVTENMFGDILSDEASMITGSIGMIPSSSVGAEVALFEPIHGSYPQAAGKNIANPMATILSAAMLLEHLGLDAEGKAVRRAVDKALADGIVTEDLAVAGGRAYSTSEVGDYVAKNV
;
A
#
# COMPACT_ATOMS: atom_id res chain seq x y z
N MET A 1 18.27 17.57 -6.95
CA MET A 1 17.37 17.00 -7.97
C MET A 1 16.08 17.83 -7.97
N ASP A 2 15.44 18.04 -9.13
CA ASP A 2 14.11 18.64 -9.24
C ASP A 2 13.10 17.51 -9.40
N VAL A 3 12.11 17.44 -8.52
CA VAL A 3 11.11 16.35 -8.45
C VAL A 3 9.71 16.95 -8.52
N LYS A 4 8.85 16.38 -9.36
CA LYS A 4 7.43 16.74 -9.47
C LYS A 4 6.59 15.63 -8.86
N ILE A 5 5.79 15.95 -7.86
CA ILE A 5 4.90 15.00 -7.19
C ILE A 5 3.45 15.39 -7.44
N ALA A 6 2.68 14.49 -8.06
CA ALA A 6 1.23 14.62 -8.07
C ALA A 6 0.71 14.33 -6.65
N LEU A 7 -0.03 15.29 -6.07
CA LEU A 7 -0.48 15.23 -4.69
C LEU A 7 -1.99 15.00 -4.66
N LEU A 8 -2.39 13.77 -4.35
CA LEU A 8 -3.78 13.36 -4.28
C LEU A 8 -4.17 13.16 -2.81
N ALA A 9 -4.66 14.20 -2.16
CA ALA A 9 -5.05 14.11 -0.75
C ALA A 9 -6.20 13.12 -0.52
N GLY A 10 -7.19 13.11 -1.42
CA GLY A 10 -8.34 12.20 -1.36
C GLY A 10 -9.32 12.57 -0.25
N ASP A 11 -9.85 11.55 0.45
CA ASP A 11 -11.00 11.65 1.34
C ASP A 11 -10.61 11.44 2.81
N GLY A 12 -11.54 11.77 3.71
CA GLY A 12 -11.44 11.50 5.14
C GLY A 12 -10.20 12.09 5.80
N ILE A 13 -9.34 11.23 6.37
CA ILE A 13 -8.06 11.64 6.98
C ILE A 13 -6.97 11.95 5.96
N GLY A 14 -7.19 11.64 4.66
CA GLY A 14 -6.20 11.81 3.60
C GLY A 14 -5.53 13.18 3.58
N PRO A 15 -6.26 14.31 3.61
CA PRO A 15 -5.65 15.64 3.67
C PRO A 15 -4.71 15.86 4.86
N GLU A 16 -5.07 15.34 6.04
CA GLU A 16 -4.25 15.50 7.26
C GLU A 16 -2.94 14.72 7.14
N ILE A 17 -3.00 13.45 6.79
CA ILE A 17 -1.80 12.59 6.71
C ILE A 17 -0.86 12.96 5.56
N VAL A 18 -1.42 13.44 4.42
CA VAL A 18 -0.63 13.93 3.30
C VAL A 18 0.07 15.25 3.65
N ALA A 19 -0.57 16.13 4.41
CA ALA A 19 0.07 17.35 4.91
C ALA A 19 1.30 17.04 5.76
N GLU A 20 1.24 16.01 6.61
CA GLU A 20 2.39 15.60 7.41
C GLU A 20 3.51 14.98 6.56
N ALA A 21 3.18 14.16 5.56
CA ALA A 21 4.15 13.61 4.65
C ALA A 21 4.85 14.71 3.81
N THR A 22 4.11 15.74 3.37
CA THR A 22 4.71 16.88 2.64
C THR A 22 5.67 17.69 3.52
N LYS A 23 5.36 17.93 4.81
CA LYS A 23 6.30 18.56 5.74
C LYS A 23 7.63 17.79 5.83
N VAL A 24 7.56 16.46 5.89
CA VAL A 24 8.74 15.60 5.93
C VAL A 24 9.53 15.69 4.62
N LEU A 25 8.85 15.66 3.46
CA LEU A 25 9.48 15.82 2.15
C LEU A 25 10.13 17.20 1.98
N ASP A 26 9.50 18.28 2.46
CA ASP A 26 10.06 19.63 2.44
C ASP A 26 11.33 19.71 3.29
N ARG A 27 11.35 19.06 4.44
CA ARG A 27 12.55 18.99 5.27
C ARG A 27 13.67 18.19 4.61
N VAL A 28 13.34 17.08 3.93
CA VAL A 28 14.29 16.34 3.09
C VAL A 28 14.86 17.24 2.01
N ALA A 29 13.99 17.95 1.28
CA ALA A 29 14.41 18.85 0.20
C ALA A 29 15.37 19.92 0.70
N GLU A 30 15.06 20.56 1.83
CA GLU A 30 15.94 21.56 2.47
C GLU A 30 17.29 20.96 2.87
N LYS A 31 17.29 19.80 3.54
CA LYS A 31 18.51 19.18 4.08
C LYS A 31 19.45 18.67 3.00
N PHE A 32 18.91 18.08 1.93
CA PHE A 32 19.70 17.42 0.89
C PHE A 32 19.85 18.26 -0.40
N GLY A 33 19.27 19.47 -0.43
CA GLY A 33 19.41 20.39 -1.56
C GLY A 33 18.59 19.99 -2.78
N HIS A 34 17.39 19.44 -2.58
CA HIS A 34 16.44 19.13 -3.64
C HIS A 34 15.41 20.23 -3.81
N LYS A 35 14.71 20.21 -4.93
CA LYS A 35 13.53 21.03 -5.17
C LYS A 35 12.35 20.11 -5.48
N ILE A 36 11.30 20.23 -4.69
CA ILE A 36 10.05 19.45 -4.87
C ILE A 36 8.92 20.41 -5.31
N GLU A 37 8.27 20.06 -6.40
CA GLU A 37 7.08 20.75 -6.90
C GLU A 37 5.88 19.83 -6.68
N TYR A 38 4.93 20.27 -5.85
CA TYR A 38 3.67 19.55 -5.64
C TYR A 38 2.59 20.02 -6.61
N ARG A 39 1.90 19.08 -7.24
CA ARG A 39 0.78 19.31 -8.14
C ARG A 39 -0.48 18.68 -7.56
N PRO A 40 -1.27 19.45 -6.79
CA PRO A 40 -2.50 18.92 -6.20
C PRO A 40 -3.55 18.63 -7.27
N ALA A 41 -4.28 17.51 -7.09
CA ALA A 41 -5.42 17.16 -7.92
C ALA A 41 -6.47 16.39 -7.11
N LEU A 42 -7.73 16.46 -7.55
CA LEU A 42 -8.87 15.86 -6.85
C LEU A 42 -9.04 14.40 -7.22
N VAL A 43 -9.40 13.58 -6.24
CA VAL A 43 -9.73 12.16 -6.41
C VAL A 43 -10.75 11.73 -5.34
N GLY A 44 -11.51 10.68 -5.61
CA GLY A 44 -12.44 10.10 -4.64
C GLY A 44 -13.72 10.90 -4.46
N ALA A 45 -14.25 10.91 -3.25
CA ALA A 45 -15.46 11.65 -2.89
C ALA A 45 -15.30 13.15 -3.10
N ALA A 46 -14.12 13.70 -2.77
CA ALA A 46 -13.82 15.11 -3.00
C ALA A 46 -13.94 15.49 -4.50
N ALA A 47 -13.53 14.61 -5.40
CA ALA A 47 -13.68 14.83 -6.84
C ALA A 47 -15.14 14.67 -7.30
N ILE A 48 -15.86 13.68 -6.78
CA ILE A 48 -17.30 13.51 -7.09
C ILE A 48 -18.08 14.77 -6.66
N ASP A 49 -17.81 15.29 -5.48
CA ASP A 49 -18.46 16.50 -4.97
C ASP A 49 -18.19 17.75 -5.82
N ALA A 50 -16.98 17.86 -6.34
CA ALA A 50 -16.56 19.02 -7.13
C ALA A 50 -17.02 18.96 -8.59
N VAL A 51 -16.90 17.79 -9.25
CA VAL A 51 -17.07 17.65 -10.68
C VAL A 51 -17.91 16.43 -11.12
N GLY A 52 -18.43 15.64 -10.18
CA GLY A 52 -19.27 14.47 -10.46
C GLY A 52 -18.51 13.22 -10.92
N ASP A 53 -17.18 13.22 -10.88
CA ASP A 53 -16.31 12.13 -11.33
C ASP A 53 -15.26 11.82 -10.27
N PRO A 54 -15.11 10.55 -9.80
CA PRO A 54 -14.15 10.17 -8.75
C PRO A 54 -12.68 10.20 -9.21
N TYR A 55 -12.41 10.26 -10.51
CA TYR A 55 -11.07 10.37 -11.09
C TYR A 55 -11.11 11.17 -12.40
N PRO A 56 -11.15 12.51 -12.33
CA PRO A 56 -11.22 13.38 -13.50
C PRO A 56 -10.03 13.22 -14.45
N ASP A 57 -10.25 13.50 -15.75
CA ASP A 57 -9.20 13.48 -16.78
C ASP A 57 -8.07 14.45 -16.45
N GLU A 58 -8.36 15.59 -15.81
CA GLU A 58 -7.37 16.54 -15.33
C GLU A 58 -6.43 15.90 -14.29
N THR A 59 -7.00 15.13 -13.34
CA THR A 59 -6.21 14.39 -12.35
C THR A 59 -5.32 13.35 -13.03
N HIS A 60 -5.85 12.64 -14.02
CA HIS A 60 -5.07 11.67 -14.79
C HIS A 60 -3.87 12.35 -15.49
N ALA A 61 -4.11 13.50 -16.13
CA ALA A 61 -3.04 14.27 -16.80
C ALA A 61 -1.97 14.75 -15.80
N VAL A 62 -2.38 15.20 -14.60
CA VAL A 62 -1.44 15.58 -13.52
C VAL A 62 -0.57 14.41 -13.09
N CYS A 63 -1.17 13.21 -12.91
CA CYS A 63 -0.43 12.02 -12.55
C CYS A 63 0.61 11.61 -13.60
N LEU A 64 0.25 11.63 -14.88
CA LEU A 64 1.17 11.28 -15.99
C LEU A 64 2.30 12.30 -16.16
N ALA A 65 2.10 13.56 -15.78
CA ALA A 65 3.10 14.63 -15.90
C ALA A 65 4.03 14.74 -14.68
N ALA A 66 3.83 13.89 -13.66
CA ALA A 66 4.64 13.86 -12.44
C ALA A 66 5.67 12.72 -12.46
N ASP A 67 6.73 12.86 -11.69
CA ASP A 67 7.74 11.81 -11.49
C ASP A 67 7.23 10.71 -10.55
N ALA A 68 6.29 11.05 -9.67
CA ALA A 68 5.62 10.11 -8.75
C ALA A 68 4.29 10.69 -8.27
N VAL A 69 3.41 9.83 -7.77
CA VAL A 69 2.12 10.19 -7.15
C VAL A 69 2.18 9.88 -5.67
N LEU A 70 1.91 10.87 -4.81
CA LEU A 70 1.65 10.68 -3.38
C LEU A 70 0.15 10.78 -3.14
N PHE A 71 -0.44 9.70 -2.62
CA PHE A 71 -1.87 9.59 -2.41
C PHE A 71 -2.20 9.36 -0.93
N GLY A 72 -3.26 10.00 -0.44
CA GLY A 72 -3.70 9.89 0.95
C GLY A 72 -4.64 8.70 1.16
N ALA A 73 -5.93 8.93 0.98
CA ALA A 73 -6.93 7.89 1.23
C ALA A 73 -8.17 8.10 0.36
N ILE A 74 -9.02 7.06 0.25
CA ILE A 74 -10.25 7.11 -0.53
C ILE A 74 -11.42 6.48 0.22
N GLY A 75 -12.61 7.00 -0.04
CA GLY A 75 -13.88 6.48 0.50
C GLY A 75 -14.61 7.49 1.39
N ASP A 76 -15.93 7.55 1.22
CA ASP A 76 -16.81 8.36 2.09
C ASP A 76 -18.13 7.60 2.32
N PRO A 77 -18.53 7.36 3.58
CA PRO A 77 -19.76 6.65 3.95
C PRO A 77 -21.03 7.17 3.29
N LYS A 78 -21.06 8.44 2.89
CA LYS A 78 -22.22 9.00 2.19
C LYS A 78 -22.49 8.33 0.85
N TYR A 79 -21.45 7.79 0.18
CA TYR A 79 -21.59 7.04 -1.06
C TYR A 79 -21.83 5.56 -0.81
N ASP A 80 -21.23 4.99 0.26
CA ASP A 80 -21.38 3.58 0.61
C ASP A 80 -22.79 3.25 1.10
N ASN A 81 -23.37 4.17 1.89
CA ASN A 81 -24.68 4.01 2.50
C ASN A 81 -25.85 4.42 1.56
N ASP A 82 -25.54 4.98 0.38
CA ASP A 82 -26.55 5.32 -0.63
C ASP A 82 -26.68 4.21 -1.68
N PRO A 83 -27.74 3.38 -1.63
CA PRO A 83 -27.97 2.33 -2.61
C PRO A 83 -28.27 2.88 -4.01
N THR A 84 -28.57 4.17 -4.13
CA THR A 84 -28.86 4.87 -5.40
C THR A 84 -27.63 5.53 -6.02
N ALA A 85 -26.51 5.54 -5.30
CA ALA A 85 -25.28 6.15 -5.78
C ALA A 85 -24.81 5.47 -7.07
N LYS A 86 -24.77 6.25 -8.14
CA LYS A 86 -24.35 5.77 -9.47
C LYS A 86 -22.82 5.68 -9.59
N VAL A 87 -22.13 6.46 -8.79
CA VAL A 87 -20.66 6.58 -8.80
C VAL A 87 -20.16 6.50 -7.36
N ARG A 88 -19.08 5.75 -7.16
CA ARG A 88 -18.44 5.55 -5.85
C ARG A 88 -16.97 5.96 -5.90
N PRO A 89 -16.40 6.47 -4.80
CA PRO A 89 -14.98 6.84 -4.72
C PRO A 89 -14.04 5.72 -5.18
N GLU A 90 -14.29 4.47 -4.77
CA GLU A 90 -13.45 3.30 -5.07
C GLU A 90 -13.37 2.99 -6.57
N GLN A 91 -14.41 3.33 -7.34
CA GLN A 91 -14.36 3.20 -8.80
C GLN A 91 -13.31 4.12 -9.40
N GLY A 92 -13.09 5.29 -8.79
CA GLY A 92 -12.00 6.21 -9.16
C GLY A 92 -10.64 5.58 -8.92
N LEU A 93 -10.43 4.95 -7.76
CA LEU A 93 -9.18 4.26 -7.43
C LEU A 93 -8.87 3.12 -8.40
N LEU A 94 -9.87 2.27 -8.70
CA LEU A 94 -9.70 1.16 -9.64
C LEU A 94 -9.39 1.69 -11.06
N ARG A 95 -10.09 2.76 -11.50
CA ARG A 95 -9.83 3.41 -12.79
C ARG A 95 -8.43 4.01 -12.83
N MET A 96 -8.00 4.69 -11.79
CA MET A 96 -6.65 5.27 -11.67
C MET A 96 -5.58 4.18 -11.79
N ARG A 97 -5.68 3.11 -11.02
CA ARG A 97 -4.73 1.99 -11.06
C ARG A 97 -4.62 1.38 -12.45
N LYS A 98 -5.76 1.17 -13.11
CA LYS A 98 -5.80 0.59 -14.45
C LYS A 98 -5.26 1.54 -15.52
N SER A 99 -5.69 2.81 -15.51
CA SER A 99 -5.30 3.80 -16.54
C SER A 99 -3.84 4.23 -16.44
N LEU A 100 -3.27 4.24 -15.23
CA LEU A 100 -1.84 4.47 -15.00
C LEU A 100 -1.00 3.20 -15.15
N GLY A 101 -1.63 2.05 -15.43
CA GLY A 101 -0.93 0.76 -15.60
C GLY A 101 -0.22 0.26 -14.36
N LEU A 102 -0.73 0.57 -13.17
CA LEU A 102 -0.16 0.18 -11.88
C LEU A 102 -0.51 -1.28 -11.58
N PHE A 103 0.32 -2.21 -11.99
CA PHE A 103 0.02 -3.65 -11.96
C PHE A 103 0.58 -4.40 -10.74
N ALA A 104 1.58 -3.86 -10.06
CA ALA A 104 2.18 -4.49 -8.88
C ALA A 104 2.11 -3.55 -7.68
N ASN A 105 1.48 -4.01 -6.59
CA ASN A 105 1.42 -3.29 -5.33
C ASN A 105 2.35 -3.95 -4.32
N LEU A 106 3.30 -3.19 -3.80
CA LEU A 106 4.31 -3.61 -2.85
C LEU A 106 3.92 -3.12 -1.47
N ARG A 107 3.69 -4.05 -0.54
CA ARG A 107 3.31 -3.79 0.85
C ARG A 107 4.37 -4.37 1.78
N PRO A 108 5.36 -3.58 2.22
CA PRO A 108 6.35 -4.04 3.18
C PRO A 108 5.73 -4.18 4.58
N VAL A 109 6.00 -5.30 5.21
CA VAL A 109 5.63 -5.62 6.59
C VAL A 109 6.93 -5.81 7.37
N ALA A 110 7.35 -4.76 8.05
CA ALA A 110 8.55 -4.77 8.88
C ALA A 110 8.20 -4.31 10.31
N LEU A 111 8.58 -5.12 11.27
CA LEU A 111 8.37 -4.76 12.68
C LEU A 111 9.50 -3.83 13.14
N PHE A 112 9.12 -2.68 13.67
CA PHE A 112 10.03 -1.85 14.44
C PHE A 112 10.23 -2.47 15.83
N ASP A 113 11.47 -2.62 16.28
CA ASP A 113 11.77 -3.26 17.57
C ASP A 113 11.03 -2.61 18.75
N SER A 114 10.83 -1.28 18.69
CA SER A 114 10.06 -0.49 19.67
C SER A 114 8.57 -0.85 19.72
N LEU A 115 8.04 -1.52 18.70
CA LEU A 115 6.64 -1.94 18.61
C LEU A 115 6.42 -3.43 18.89
N ALA A 116 7.47 -4.21 19.17
CA ALA A 116 7.35 -5.65 19.37
C ALA A 116 6.34 -6.03 20.47
N ASP A 117 6.32 -5.28 21.57
CA ASP A 117 5.41 -5.50 22.70
C ASP A 117 4.00 -4.91 22.46
N ARG A 118 3.76 -4.27 21.32
CA ARG A 118 2.45 -3.71 20.93
C ARG A 118 1.72 -4.58 19.91
N SER A 119 2.42 -5.54 19.32
CA SER A 119 1.79 -6.53 18.46
C SER A 119 0.74 -7.34 19.26
N PRO A 120 -0.39 -7.70 18.65
CA PRO A 120 -1.33 -8.65 19.26
C PRO A 120 -0.75 -10.05 19.40
N LEU A 121 0.37 -10.31 18.73
CA LEU A 121 1.11 -11.56 18.83
C LEU A 121 2.25 -11.43 19.85
N LYS A 122 2.73 -12.56 20.36
CA LYS A 122 3.87 -12.58 21.27
C LYS A 122 5.14 -12.02 20.61
N ALA A 123 5.91 -11.24 21.36
CA ALA A 123 7.12 -10.59 20.85
C ALA A 123 8.12 -11.59 20.23
N GLU A 124 8.28 -12.79 20.80
CA GLU A 124 9.15 -13.85 20.25
C GLU A 124 8.69 -14.37 18.89
N VAL A 125 7.40 -14.23 18.54
CA VAL A 125 6.86 -14.63 17.23
C VAL A 125 7.13 -13.57 16.18
N VAL A 126 7.00 -12.30 16.53
CA VAL A 126 7.03 -11.19 15.58
C VAL A 126 8.41 -10.57 15.38
N ARG A 127 9.33 -10.76 16.30
CA ARG A 127 10.69 -10.21 16.17
C ARG A 127 11.40 -10.73 14.94
N GLY A 128 12.07 -9.81 14.23
CA GLY A 128 12.75 -10.11 12.97
C GLY A 128 11.82 -10.23 11.77
N THR A 129 10.54 -9.88 11.91
CA THR A 129 9.63 -9.79 10.77
C THR A 129 10.08 -8.67 9.84
N ASP A 130 10.40 -9.05 8.60
CA ASP A 130 10.73 -8.14 7.50
C ASP A 130 10.46 -8.86 6.18
N PHE A 131 9.27 -8.72 5.63
CA PHE A 131 8.92 -9.26 4.32
C PHE A 131 8.12 -8.26 3.50
N ILE A 132 8.01 -8.51 2.20
CA ILE A 132 7.20 -7.69 1.30
C ILE A 132 6.15 -8.57 0.64
N CYS A 133 4.89 -8.17 0.73
CA CYS A 133 3.80 -8.74 -0.04
C CYS A 133 3.68 -8.00 -1.38
N VAL A 134 3.91 -8.70 -2.48
CA VAL A 134 3.72 -8.23 -3.85
C VAL A 134 2.35 -8.73 -4.34
N ARG A 135 1.39 -7.82 -4.44
CA ARG A 135 0.03 -8.07 -4.88
C ARG A 135 -0.11 -7.66 -6.34
N GLU A 136 -0.61 -8.55 -7.20
CA GLU A 136 -1.11 -8.14 -8.51
C GLU A 136 -2.31 -7.21 -8.32
N LEU A 137 -2.41 -6.11 -9.10
CA LEU A 137 -3.30 -5.02 -8.75
C LEU A 137 -4.39 -4.72 -9.81
N THR A 138 -4.30 -5.27 -11.01
CA THR A 138 -5.14 -4.85 -12.16
C THR A 138 -5.93 -5.99 -12.82
N GLY A 139 -5.81 -7.20 -12.30
CA GLY A 139 -6.52 -8.40 -12.76
C GLY A 139 -7.41 -9.03 -11.70
N GLY A 140 -7.77 -10.27 -11.93
CA GLY A 140 -8.52 -11.12 -11.02
C GLY A 140 -9.99 -10.76 -10.90
N ILE A 141 -10.57 -11.09 -9.74
CA ILE A 141 -12.00 -10.97 -9.49
C ILE A 141 -12.49 -9.51 -9.42
N TYR A 142 -11.61 -8.56 -9.08
CA TYR A 142 -11.97 -7.13 -9.01
C TYR A 142 -12.18 -6.50 -10.39
N PHE A 143 -11.56 -7.05 -11.42
CA PHE A 143 -11.59 -6.50 -12.78
C PHE A 143 -12.24 -7.42 -13.81
N GLY A 144 -12.42 -8.70 -13.48
CA GLY A 144 -12.98 -9.69 -14.39
C GLY A 144 -14.43 -9.40 -14.81
N ARG A 145 -14.79 -9.86 -15.98
CA ARG A 145 -16.14 -9.69 -16.54
C ARG A 145 -16.61 -11.04 -17.13
N PRO A 146 -17.91 -11.36 -17.09
CA PRO A 146 -19.02 -10.57 -16.55
C PRO A 146 -19.04 -10.53 -15.02
N GLN A 147 -19.66 -9.47 -14.48
CA GLN A 147 -19.88 -9.29 -13.05
C GLN A 147 -21.24 -8.60 -12.86
N GLY A 148 -22.04 -9.04 -11.89
CA GLY A 148 -23.33 -8.43 -11.65
C GLY A 148 -24.34 -9.35 -10.96
N ARG A 149 -25.60 -9.05 -11.21
CA ARG A 149 -26.76 -9.83 -10.76
C ARG A 149 -27.62 -10.22 -11.95
N ASP A 150 -28.40 -11.30 -11.79
CA ASP A 150 -29.45 -11.66 -12.75
C ASP A 150 -30.61 -10.64 -12.71
N GLU A 151 -31.55 -10.77 -13.65
CA GLU A 151 -32.70 -9.86 -13.79
C GLU A 151 -33.61 -9.85 -12.54
N GLU A 152 -33.67 -10.95 -11.82
CA GLU A 152 -34.45 -11.10 -10.61
C GLU A 152 -33.73 -10.61 -9.36
N GLY A 153 -32.43 -10.32 -9.44
CA GLY A 153 -31.56 -9.93 -8.32
C GLY A 153 -31.29 -11.05 -7.32
N ALA A 154 -31.72 -12.29 -7.64
CA ALA A 154 -31.59 -13.45 -6.78
C ALA A 154 -30.22 -14.14 -6.88
N ARG A 155 -29.47 -13.91 -7.96
CA ARG A 155 -28.14 -14.47 -8.20
C ARG A 155 -27.15 -13.37 -8.51
N ALA A 156 -26.01 -13.37 -7.81
CA ALA A 156 -24.87 -12.51 -8.09
C ALA A 156 -23.68 -13.36 -8.57
N PHE A 157 -22.83 -12.78 -9.41
CA PHE A 157 -21.62 -13.43 -9.91
C PHE A 157 -20.51 -12.42 -10.16
N ASP A 158 -19.29 -12.85 -9.90
CA ASP A 158 -18.04 -12.16 -10.22
C ASP A 158 -17.10 -13.14 -10.91
N THR A 159 -16.42 -12.67 -11.96
CA THR A 159 -15.50 -13.49 -12.74
C THR A 159 -14.06 -13.21 -12.34
N CYS A 160 -13.33 -14.25 -11.98
CA CYS A 160 -11.88 -14.16 -11.78
C CYS A 160 -11.17 -14.59 -13.07
N THR A 161 -10.37 -13.70 -13.66
CA THR A 161 -9.59 -13.98 -14.87
C THR A 161 -8.18 -13.45 -14.75
N TYR A 162 -7.23 -14.21 -15.28
CA TYR A 162 -5.82 -13.82 -15.43
C TYR A 162 -5.27 -14.32 -16.77
N THR A 163 -4.42 -13.52 -17.36
CA THR A 163 -3.60 -13.91 -18.52
C THR A 163 -2.18 -14.21 -18.08
N VAL A 164 -1.45 -14.98 -18.89
CA VAL A 164 -0.03 -15.26 -18.66
C VAL A 164 0.78 -13.96 -18.52
N SER A 165 0.54 -12.97 -19.38
CA SER A 165 1.27 -11.70 -19.36
C SER A 165 1.03 -10.87 -18.08
N GLU A 166 -0.19 -10.88 -17.53
CA GLU A 166 -0.50 -10.21 -16.25
C GLU A 166 0.25 -10.87 -15.09
N ILE A 167 0.33 -12.19 -15.09
CA ILE A 167 1.05 -12.95 -14.07
C ILE A 167 2.56 -12.74 -14.21
N GLU A 168 3.13 -12.83 -15.43
CA GLU A 168 4.56 -12.68 -15.68
C GLU A 168 5.10 -11.34 -15.20
N ARG A 169 4.43 -10.23 -15.56
CA ARG A 169 4.93 -8.90 -15.22
C ARG A 169 5.07 -8.69 -13.71
N VAL A 170 4.10 -9.17 -12.89
CA VAL A 170 4.18 -9.04 -11.44
C VAL A 170 5.18 -10.03 -10.84
N LEU A 171 5.32 -11.24 -11.40
CA LEU A 171 6.34 -12.19 -10.99
C LEU A 171 7.74 -11.62 -11.19
N HIS A 172 8.04 -10.99 -12.33
CA HIS A 172 9.33 -10.36 -12.55
C HIS A 172 9.64 -9.25 -11.54
N VAL A 173 8.63 -8.48 -11.09
CA VAL A 173 8.81 -7.52 -9.99
C VAL A 173 9.18 -8.25 -8.70
N ALA A 174 8.46 -9.31 -8.34
CA ALA A 174 8.69 -10.06 -7.12
C ALA A 174 10.05 -10.79 -7.12
N PHE A 175 10.45 -11.38 -8.25
CA PHE A 175 11.76 -12.04 -8.38
C PHE A 175 12.92 -11.05 -8.26
N ARG A 176 12.87 -9.89 -8.97
CA ARG A 176 13.91 -8.85 -8.84
C ARG A 176 14.02 -8.34 -7.41
N LEU A 177 12.87 -8.17 -6.74
CA LEU A 177 12.84 -7.79 -5.34
C LEU A 177 13.48 -8.87 -4.46
N ALA A 178 13.17 -10.14 -4.66
CA ALA A 178 13.78 -11.25 -3.92
C ALA A 178 15.31 -11.30 -4.12
N VAL A 179 15.79 -11.10 -5.35
CA VAL A 179 17.25 -11.01 -5.65
C VAL A 179 17.95 -9.94 -4.82
N SER A 180 17.31 -8.77 -4.66
CA SER A 180 17.88 -7.66 -3.87
C SER A 180 17.76 -7.86 -2.35
N ARG A 181 17.03 -8.88 -1.90
CA ARG A 181 16.79 -9.19 -0.48
C ARG A 181 17.44 -10.53 -0.10
N ARG A 182 16.70 -11.41 0.59
CA ARG A 182 17.22 -12.71 1.11
C ARG A 182 17.12 -13.87 0.09
N ARG A 183 16.78 -13.57 -1.17
CA ARG A 183 16.66 -14.52 -2.29
C ARG A 183 15.64 -15.63 -2.03
N LYS A 184 14.54 -15.30 -1.37
CA LYS A 184 13.45 -16.24 -1.11
C LYS A 184 12.14 -15.65 -1.59
N LEU A 185 11.38 -16.41 -2.39
CA LEU A 185 10.08 -16.04 -2.92
C LEU A 185 9.05 -17.11 -2.56
N THR A 186 7.95 -16.69 -1.95
CA THR A 186 6.79 -17.56 -1.71
C THR A 186 5.67 -17.16 -2.66
N VAL A 187 5.30 -18.04 -3.57
CA VAL A 187 4.16 -17.87 -4.48
C VAL A 187 2.93 -18.41 -3.78
N VAL A 188 1.97 -17.53 -3.51
CA VAL A 188 0.73 -17.88 -2.81
C VAL A 188 -0.43 -17.96 -3.78
N ASP A 189 -1.12 -19.09 -3.76
CA ASP A 189 -2.23 -19.41 -4.68
C ASP A 189 -3.29 -20.33 -4.06
N LYS A 190 -4.26 -20.75 -4.84
CA LYS A 190 -5.25 -21.81 -4.49
C LYS A 190 -5.33 -22.86 -5.61
N ALA A 191 -4.18 -23.33 -6.10
CA ALA A 191 -4.08 -24.22 -7.26
C ALA A 191 -4.75 -25.59 -7.09
N ASN A 192 -4.99 -26.03 -5.85
CA ASN A 192 -5.76 -27.24 -5.58
C ASN A 192 -7.26 -27.11 -5.97
N VAL A 193 -7.76 -25.88 -6.18
CA VAL A 193 -9.18 -25.62 -6.49
C VAL A 193 -9.35 -24.81 -7.77
N LEU A 194 -8.60 -23.68 -7.93
CA LEU A 194 -8.86 -22.67 -8.95
C LEU A 194 -7.97 -22.85 -10.19
N GLU A 195 -8.58 -22.76 -11.38
CA GLU A 195 -7.87 -22.79 -12.67
C GLU A 195 -6.94 -21.57 -12.80
N THR A 196 -7.38 -20.37 -12.39
CA THR A 196 -6.54 -19.18 -12.39
C THR A 196 -5.27 -19.37 -11.55
N SER A 197 -5.38 -20.01 -10.39
CA SER A 197 -4.24 -20.32 -9.53
C SER A 197 -3.34 -21.40 -10.12
N ARG A 198 -3.85 -22.35 -10.88
CA ARG A 198 -3.03 -23.32 -11.64
C ARG A 198 -2.18 -22.60 -12.68
N LEU A 199 -2.81 -21.70 -13.46
CA LEU A 199 -2.08 -20.86 -14.42
C LEU A 199 -1.00 -19.99 -13.75
N TRP A 200 -1.30 -19.41 -12.58
CA TRP A 200 -0.35 -18.68 -11.76
C TRP A 200 0.87 -19.53 -11.40
N ARG A 201 0.65 -20.73 -10.88
CA ARG A 201 1.71 -21.67 -10.47
C ARG A 201 2.57 -22.11 -11.64
N GLU A 202 1.98 -22.49 -12.76
CA GLU A 202 2.66 -22.89 -13.98
C GLU A 202 3.52 -21.76 -14.53
N THR A 203 2.99 -20.54 -14.56
CA THR A 203 3.72 -19.35 -15.00
C THR A 203 4.88 -19.04 -14.05
N ALA A 204 4.67 -19.12 -12.74
CA ALA A 204 5.70 -18.90 -11.74
C ALA A 204 6.84 -19.93 -11.85
N GLN A 205 6.53 -21.20 -12.09
CA GLN A 205 7.53 -22.26 -12.32
C GLN A 205 8.36 -22.00 -13.58
N ARG A 206 7.77 -21.41 -14.63
CA ARG A 206 8.47 -21.05 -15.84
C ARG A 206 9.40 -19.85 -15.62
N VAL A 207 8.90 -18.77 -15.03
CA VAL A 207 9.66 -17.54 -14.73
C VAL A 207 10.80 -17.82 -13.75
N ALA A 208 10.59 -18.72 -12.77
CA ALA A 208 11.61 -19.09 -11.79
C ALA A 208 12.93 -19.61 -12.43
N ARG A 209 12.86 -20.18 -13.64
CA ARG A 209 14.06 -20.65 -14.36
C ARG A 209 14.99 -19.51 -14.79
N GLU A 210 14.48 -18.30 -14.87
CA GLU A 210 15.24 -17.08 -15.21
C GLU A 210 15.96 -16.49 -13.98
N TYR A 211 15.62 -16.94 -12.75
CA TYR A 211 16.15 -16.47 -11.47
C TYR A 211 16.69 -17.64 -10.62
N PRO A 212 17.70 -18.38 -11.11
CA PRO A 212 18.18 -19.61 -10.45
C PRO A 212 18.74 -19.37 -9.03
N GLU A 213 19.09 -18.13 -8.69
CA GLU A 213 19.57 -17.73 -7.37
C GLU A 213 18.48 -17.53 -6.32
N VAL A 214 17.19 -17.56 -6.72
CA VAL A 214 16.05 -17.37 -5.82
C VAL A 214 15.44 -18.71 -5.45
N ALA A 215 15.37 -18.98 -4.15
CA ALA A 215 14.65 -20.15 -3.64
C ALA A 215 13.13 -19.87 -3.69
N VAL A 216 12.38 -20.70 -4.39
CA VAL A 216 10.94 -20.52 -4.60
C VAL A 216 10.14 -21.58 -3.83
N ASP A 217 9.24 -21.13 -2.98
CA ASP A 217 8.23 -21.95 -2.30
C ASP A 217 6.84 -21.69 -2.88
N TYR A 218 5.98 -22.71 -2.89
CA TYR A 218 4.58 -22.61 -3.29
C TYR A 218 3.68 -22.93 -2.12
N MET A 219 2.75 -22.02 -1.80
CA MET A 219 1.89 -22.18 -0.63
C MET A 219 0.44 -21.88 -0.98
N PHE A 220 -0.51 -22.68 -0.49
CA PHE A 220 -1.92 -22.33 -0.59
C PHE A 220 -2.25 -21.16 0.33
N VAL A 221 -3.16 -20.30 -0.10
CA VAL A 221 -3.50 -19.05 0.59
C VAL A 221 -3.97 -19.27 2.03
N ASP A 222 -4.74 -20.32 2.29
CA ASP A 222 -5.19 -20.69 3.62
C ASP A 222 -4.02 -21.08 4.55
N ASN A 223 -3.01 -21.77 4.02
CA ASN A 223 -1.79 -22.05 4.77
C ASN A 223 -0.95 -20.78 4.95
N ALA A 224 -0.86 -19.91 3.94
CA ALA A 224 -0.12 -18.65 4.04
C ALA A 224 -0.69 -17.76 5.15
N ALA A 225 -2.01 -17.64 5.26
CA ALA A 225 -2.69 -16.93 6.34
C ALA A 225 -2.26 -17.46 7.73
N MET A 226 -2.25 -18.79 7.91
CA MET A 226 -1.77 -19.38 9.17
C MET A 226 -0.28 -19.12 9.44
N GLN A 227 0.57 -19.21 8.40
CA GLN A 227 2.02 -19.06 8.58
C GLN A 227 2.45 -17.62 8.81
N ILE A 228 1.74 -16.63 8.24
CA ILE A 228 1.97 -15.21 8.51
C ILE A 228 1.79 -14.90 10.00
N ILE A 229 0.79 -15.50 10.64
CA ILE A 229 0.57 -15.36 12.10
C ILE A 229 1.57 -16.15 12.92
N ARG A 230 1.91 -17.38 12.47
CA ARG A 230 2.72 -18.32 13.24
C ARG A 230 4.21 -18.02 13.22
N GLN A 231 4.74 -17.61 12.06
CA GLN A 231 6.18 -17.41 11.83
C GLN A 231 6.43 -16.37 10.73
N PRO A 232 6.03 -15.10 10.95
CA PRO A 232 6.13 -14.06 9.93
C PRO A 232 7.57 -13.81 9.46
N ALA A 233 8.56 -13.94 10.33
CA ALA A 233 9.98 -13.77 10.00
C ALA A 233 10.52 -14.80 8.98
N TRP A 234 9.78 -15.89 8.73
CA TRP A 234 10.15 -16.89 7.73
C TRP A 234 10.02 -16.38 6.29
N PHE A 235 9.09 -15.45 6.05
CA PHE A 235 8.86 -14.87 4.72
C PHE A 235 9.89 -13.79 4.38
N ASP A 236 10.25 -13.68 3.09
CA ASP A 236 11.07 -12.62 2.54
C ASP A 236 10.28 -11.81 1.50
N VAL A 237 9.88 -12.45 0.41
CA VAL A 237 8.95 -11.88 -0.57
C VAL A 237 7.81 -12.87 -0.76
N ILE A 238 6.58 -12.37 -0.66
CA ILE A 238 5.36 -13.08 -1.04
C ILE A 238 4.87 -12.48 -2.34
N VAL A 239 4.45 -13.31 -3.31
CA VAL A 239 3.73 -12.84 -4.50
C VAL A 239 2.42 -13.58 -4.63
N THR A 240 1.35 -12.87 -4.94
CA THR A 240 0.02 -13.44 -5.05
C THR A 240 -0.91 -12.59 -5.92
N GLU A 241 -2.06 -13.17 -6.26
CA GLU A 241 -3.12 -12.51 -7.00
C GLU A 241 -3.78 -11.38 -6.18
N ASN A 242 -4.67 -10.62 -6.82
CA ASN A 242 -5.24 -9.38 -6.30
C ASN A 242 -5.95 -9.54 -4.95
N MET A 243 -6.99 -10.37 -4.89
CA MET A 243 -7.82 -10.52 -3.69
C MET A 243 -7.06 -11.19 -2.53
N PHE A 244 -6.26 -12.22 -2.82
CA PHE A 244 -5.45 -12.87 -1.77
C PHE A 244 -4.40 -11.91 -1.22
N GLY A 245 -3.78 -11.11 -2.09
CA GLY A 245 -2.80 -10.11 -1.68
C GLY A 245 -3.41 -9.02 -0.81
N ASP A 246 -4.65 -8.61 -1.07
CA ASP A 246 -5.38 -7.67 -0.24
C ASP A 246 -5.57 -8.22 1.18
N ILE A 247 -6.18 -9.39 1.27
CA ILE A 247 -6.52 -10.02 2.56
C ILE A 247 -5.27 -10.32 3.39
N LEU A 248 -4.26 -10.97 2.78
CA LEU A 248 -3.05 -11.37 3.49
C LEU A 248 -2.21 -10.19 3.97
N SER A 249 -2.16 -9.09 3.22
CA SER A 249 -1.39 -7.92 3.64
C SER A 249 -2.09 -7.13 4.75
N ASP A 250 -3.42 -7.10 4.77
CA ASP A 250 -4.17 -6.49 5.86
C ASP A 250 -4.05 -7.32 7.15
N GLU A 251 -4.12 -8.65 7.05
CA GLU A 251 -3.80 -9.55 8.15
C GLU A 251 -2.38 -9.32 8.68
N ALA A 252 -1.40 -9.25 7.78
CA ALA A 252 -0.01 -9.03 8.12
C ALA A 252 0.24 -7.65 8.77
N SER A 253 -0.57 -6.65 8.46
CA SER A 253 -0.45 -5.31 9.05
C SER A 253 -0.58 -5.33 10.57
N MET A 254 -1.36 -6.26 11.10
CA MET A 254 -1.56 -6.39 12.55
C MET A 254 -0.30 -6.82 13.30
N ILE A 255 0.68 -7.42 12.60
CA ILE A 255 1.99 -7.76 13.20
C ILE A 255 2.70 -6.52 13.73
N THR A 256 2.56 -5.38 13.06
CA THR A 256 3.21 -4.11 13.44
C THR A 256 2.48 -3.36 14.56
N GLY A 257 1.32 -3.85 14.99
CA GLY A 257 0.48 -3.25 16.03
C GLY A 257 -0.50 -2.18 15.53
N SER A 258 -0.33 -1.66 14.33
CA SER A 258 -1.28 -0.69 13.71
C SER A 258 -1.18 -0.72 12.19
N ILE A 259 -2.33 -0.68 11.52
CA ILE A 259 -2.43 -0.47 10.06
C ILE A 259 -1.86 0.91 9.65
N GLY A 260 -1.84 1.88 10.56
CA GLY A 260 -1.23 3.20 10.39
C GLY A 260 0.29 3.21 10.26
N MET A 261 0.92 2.03 10.31
CA MET A 261 2.38 1.85 10.14
C MET A 261 2.78 1.29 8.78
N ILE A 262 1.84 0.83 7.97
CA ILE A 262 2.16 0.11 6.73
C ILE A 262 2.08 1.03 5.51
N PRO A 263 3.22 1.33 4.89
CA PRO A 263 3.23 2.03 3.61
C PRO A 263 2.93 1.06 2.47
N SER A 264 2.63 1.60 1.30
CA SER A 264 2.62 0.81 0.08
C SER A 264 3.08 1.62 -1.13
N SER A 265 3.51 0.90 -2.17
CA SER A 265 3.73 1.46 -3.49
C SER A 265 3.04 0.62 -4.54
N SER A 266 2.38 1.28 -5.48
CA SER A 266 1.82 0.66 -6.68
C SER A 266 2.68 1.06 -7.87
N VAL A 267 3.34 0.10 -8.50
CA VAL A 267 4.28 0.34 -9.59
C VAL A 267 3.71 -0.12 -10.92
N GLY A 268 3.97 0.69 -11.93
CA GLY A 268 3.64 0.45 -13.33
C GLY A 268 4.89 0.48 -14.21
N ALA A 269 4.66 0.66 -15.53
CA ALA A 269 5.75 0.82 -16.48
C ALA A 269 6.32 2.25 -16.49
N GLU A 270 5.47 3.26 -16.25
CA GLU A 270 5.82 4.68 -16.42
C GLU A 270 5.66 5.50 -15.14
N VAL A 271 4.66 5.19 -14.34
CA VAL A 271 4.30 5.94 -13.12
C VAL A 271 4.27 5.00 -11.92
N ALA A 272 4.65 5.52 -10.77
CA ALA A 272 4.48 4.86 -9.48
C ALA A 272 3.64 5.72 -8.53
N LEU A 273 2.79 5.06 -7.74
CA LEU A 273 1.92 5.69 -6.75
C LEU A 273 2.29 5.16 -5.37
N PHE A 274 2.35 6.06 -4.39
CA PHE A 274 2.74 5.79 -3.02
C PHE A 274 1.61 6.21 -2.09
N GLU A 275 1.12 5.28 -1.27
CA GLU A 275 -0.07 5.45 -0.43
C GLU A 275 0.04 4.60 0.85
N PRO A 276 -0.59 4.96 1.96
CA PRO A 276 -0.77 4.03 3.08
C PRO A 276 -1.73 2.91 2.67
N ILE A 277 -1.68 1.76 3.35
CA ILE A 277 -2.62 0.67 3.04
C ILE A 277 -4.01 0.89 3.63
N HIS A 278 -4.13 1.72 4.67
CA HIS A 278 -5.41 2.00 5.34
C HIS A 278 -6.34 2.88 4.48
N GLY A 279 -7.63 2.81 4.75
CA GLY A 279 -8.66 3.63 4.09
C GLY A 279 -8.76 5.06 4.66
N SER A 280 -9.86 5.71 4.34
CA SER A 280 -10.12 7.12 4.65
C SER A 280 -10.45 7.43 6.12
N TYR A 281 -10.76 6.44 6.94
CA TYR A 281 -11.10 6.57 8.37
C TYR A 281 -11.98 7.81 8.66
N PRO A 282 -13.21 7.87 8.12
CA PRO A 282 -14.04 9.08 8.13
C PRO A 282 -14.34 9.60 9.53
N GLN A 283 -14.38 8.70 10.53
CA GLN A 283 -14.68 9.04 11.92
C GLN A 283 -13.58 9.91 12.56
N ALA A 284 -12.35 9.85 12.04
CA ALA A 284 -11.21 10.63 12.52
C ALA A 284 -10.95 11.90 11.69
N ALA A 285 -11.63 12.07 10.57
CA ALA A 285 -11.43 13.20 9.67
C ALA A 285 -11.65 14.56 10.39
N GLY A 286 -10.69 15.47 10.23
CA GLY A 286 -10.71 16.80 10.85
C GLY A 286 -10.40 16.81 12.36
N LYS A 287 -10.08 15.67 12.98
CA LYS A 287 -9.82 15.58 14.41
C LYS A 287 -8.35 15.63 14.80
N ASN A 288 -7.44 15.58 13.83
CA ASN A 288 -5.99 15.59 14.07
C ASN A 288 -5.51 14.44 14.98
N ILE A 289 -6.09 13.24 14.82
CA ILE A 289 -5.79 12.06 15.64
C ILE A 289 -5.26 10.85 14.83
N ALA A 290 -5.36 10.92 13.50
CA ALA A 290 -4.92 9.82 12.63
C ALA A 290 -3.39 9.67 12.65
N ASN A 291 -2.91 8.42 12.59
CA ASN A 291 -1.48 8.13 12.50
C ASN A 291 -0.94 8.49 11.10
N PRO A 292 0.01 9.45 10.96
CA PRO A 292 0.54 9.84 9.66
C PRO A 292 1.72 8.98 9.19
N MET A 293 2.21 8.05 10.03
CA MET A 293 3.49 7.35 9.78
C MET A 293 3.46 6.48 8.53
N ALA A 294 2.33 5.83 8.21
CA ALA A 294 2.23 5.04 6.98
C ALA A 294 2.41 5.91 5.72
N THR A 295 1.81 7.11 5.68
CA THR A 295 1.96 8.05 4.55
C THR A 295 3.38 8.62 4.51
N ILE A 296 4.00 8.93 5.64
CA ILE A 296 5.39 9.36 5.73
C ILE A 296 6.34 8.25 5.23
N LEU A 297 6.10 7.01 5.62
CA LEU A 297 6.87 5.86 5.13
C LEU A 297 6.62 5.59 3.63
N SER A 298 5.42 5.87 3.12
CA SER A 298 5.14 5.83 1.68
C SER A 298 5.92 6.92 0.94
N ALA A 299 6.07 8.10 1.53
CA ALA A 299 6.95 9.14 1.00
C ALA A 299 8.44 8.72 1.03
N ALA A 300 8.87 7.94 2.04
CA ALA A 300 10.22 7.35 2.01
C ALA A 300 10.39 6.36 0.84
N MET A 301 9.39 5.51 0.58
CA MET A 301 9.40 4.60 -0.59
C MET A 301 9.40 5.37 -1.91
N LEU A 302 8.72 6.52 -1.99
CA LEU A 302 8.75 7.41 -3.14
C LEU A 302 10.16 7.94 -3.40
N LEU A 303 10.86 8.40 -2.36
CA LEU A 303 12.25 8.86 -2.47
C LEU A 303 13.18 7.74 -2.94
N GLU A 304 13.06 6.55 -2.35
CA GLU A 304 13.84 5.36 -2.75
C GLU A 304 13.57 4.97 -4.21
N HIS A 305 12.31 5.03 -4.66
CA HIS A 305 11.95 4.77 -6.05
C HIS A 305 12.61 5.76 -7.05
N LEU A 306 12.76 6.99 -6.66
CA LEU A 306 13.45 8.03 -7.45
C LEU A 306 14.98 7.95 -7.35
N GLY A 307 15.55 6.94 -6.68
CA GLY A 307 16.98 6.74 -6.48
C GLY A 307 17.56 7.62 -5.37
N LEU A 308 16.72 8.19 -4.51
CA LEU A 308 17.10 9.02 -3.36
C LEU A 308 17.13 8.15 -2.09
N ASP A 309 17.99 7.11 -2.10
CA ASP A 309 18.05 6.10 -1.02
C ASP A 309 18.52 6.68 0.32
N ALA A 310 19.42 7.66 0.30
CA ALA A 310 19.93 8.28 1.54
C ALA A 310 18.83 9.09 2.23
N GLU A 311 18.03 9.77 1.46
CA GLU A 311 16.86 10.55 1.85
C GLU A 311 15.77 9.66 2.43
N GLY A 312 15.38 8.60 1.70
CA GLY A 312 14.41 7.62 2.17
C GLY A 312 14.84 6.98 3.49
N LYS A 313 16.11 6.60 3.62
CA LYS A 313 16.69 6.10 4.89
C LYS A 313 16.67 7.14 6.01
N ALA A 314 16.84 8.43 5.70
CA ALA A 314 16.75 9.49 6.71
C ALA A 314 15.32 9.58 7.26
N VAL A 315 14.30 9.54 6.40
CA VAL A 315 12.90 9.52 6.83
C VAL A 315 12.60 8.29 7.69
N ARG A 316 13.02 7.09 7.27
CA ARG A 316 12.81 5.86 8.06
C ARG A 316 13.44 5.93 9.44
N ARG A 317 14.67 6.47 9.56
CA ARG A 317 15.32 6.69 10.87
C ARG A 317 14.57 7.70 11.74
N ALA A 318 14.00 8.75 11.14
CA ALA A 318 13.22 9.74 11.88
C ALA A 318 11.90 9.14 12.42
N VAL A 319 11.25 8.26 11.66
CA VAL A 319 10.09 7.49 12.12
C VAL A 319 10.48 6.53 13.25
N ASP A 320 11.55 5.75 13.08
CA ASP A 320 12.04 4.83 14.13
C ASP A 320 12.36 5.57 15.43
N LYS A 321 13.00 6.76 15.33
CA LYS A 321 13.25 7.63 16.47
C LYS A 321 11.95 8.10 17.14
N ALA A 322 10.93 8.49 16.38
CA ALA A 322 9.65 8.91 16.95
C ALA A 322 9.00 7.76 17.74
N LEU A 323 9.04 6.54 17.20
CA LEU A 323 8.54 5.34 17.88
C LEU A 323 9.34 5.05 19.18
N ALA A 324 10.66 5.12 19.13
CA ALA A 324 11.53 4.89 20.28
C ALA A 324 11.31 5.92 21.40
N ASP A 325 11.07 7.19 21.04
CA ASP A 325 10.81 8.28 21.96
C ASP A 325 9.33 8.32 22.44
N GLY A 326 8.48 7.42 21.94
CA GLY A 326 7.08 7.32 22.31
C GLY A 326 6.21 8.47 21.76
N ILE A 327 6.66 9.14 20.70
CA ILE A 327 5.88 10.19 20.00
C ILE A 327 4.98 9.52 18.98
N VAL A 328 3.83 9.05 19.45
CA VAL A 328 2.90 8.22 18.70
C VAL A 328 1.45 8.68 18.91
N THR A 329 0.60 8.38 17.94
CA THR A 329 -0.85 8.59 18.02
C THR A 329 -1.53 7.54 18.90
N GLU A 330 -2.82 7.70 19.16
CA GLU A 330 -3.58 6.88 20.10
C GLU A 330 -3.54 5.37 19.80
N ASP A 331 -3.54 5.01 18.51
CA ASP A 331 -3.47 3.62 18.03
C ASP A 331 -2.20 2.87 18.46
N LEU A 332 -1.12 3.61 18.70
CA LEU A 332 0.17 3.10 19.16
C LEU A 332 0.52 3.52 20.60
N ALA A 333 -0.30 4.29 21.27
CA ALA A 333 -0.03 4.72 22.64
C ALA A 333 -0.18 3.55 23.62
N VAL A 334 0.73 3.45 24.61
CA VAL A 334 0.57 2.49 25.71
C VAL A 334 -0.58 2.90 26.62
N ALA A 335 -1.22 1.95 27.26
CA ALA A 335 -2.29 2.21 28.23
C ALA A 335 -1.81 3.19 29.32
N GLY A 336 -2.49 4.34 29.44
CA GLY A 336 -2.12 5.42 30.36
C GLY A 336 -0.95 6.30 29.91
N GLY A 337 -0.38 6.05 28.72
CA GLY A 337 0.63 6.90 28.10
C GLY A 337 0.01 8.12 27.40
N ARG A 338 0.85 9.09 27.03
CA ARG A 338 0.42 10.22 26.22
C ARG A 338 0.23 9.78 24.76
N ALA A 339 -0.92 10.10 24.17
CA ALA A 339 -1.12 10.10 22.74
C ALA A 339 -0.83 11.51 22.17
N TYR A 340 -0.19 11.57 21.02
CA TYR A 340 0.11 12.80 20.29
C TYR A 340 -0.83 12.92 19.10
N SER A 341 -1.08 14.16 18.68
CA SER A 341 -1.88 14.43 17.48
C SER A 341 -1.13 14.09 16.20
N THR A 342 -1.86 13.98 15.09
CA THR A 342 -1.30 13.76 13.73
C THR A 342 -0.18 14.77 13.44
N SER A 343 -0.46 16.06 13.71
CA SER A 343 0.51 17.14 13.44
C SER A 343 1.72 17.11 14.38
N GLU A 344 1.56 16.81 15.67
CA GLU A 344 2.70 16.68 16.60
C GLU A 344 3.65 15.56 16.17
N VAL A 345 3.09 14.42 15.70
CA VAL A 345 3.89 13.30 15.19
C VAL A 345 4.63 13.70 13.91
N GLY A 346 3.94 14.31 12.94
CA GLY A 346 4.55 14.76 11.70
C GLY A 346 5.64 15.80 11.90
N ASP A 347 5.41 16.80 12.77
CA ASP A 347 6.38 17.83 13.14
C ASP A 347 7.62 17.21 13.79
N TYR A 348 7.41 16.20 14.67
CA TYR A 348 8.52 15.50 15.31
C TYR A 348 9.37 14.74 14.28
N VAL A 349 8.72 13.99 13.37
CA VAL A 349 9.43 13.26 12.32
C VAL A 349 10.19 14.23 11.42
N ALA A 350 9.55 15.30 10.93
CA ALA A 350 10.19 16.30 10.08
C ALA A 350 11.42 16.91 10.74
N LYS A 351 11.36 17.24 12.02
CA LYS A 351 12.48 17.80 12.80
C LYS A 351 13.68 16.85 12.89
N ASN A 352 13.46 15.54 12.85
CA ASN A 352 14.48 14.52 13.05
C ASN A 352 15.02 13.92 11.72
N VAL A 353 14.52 14.35 10.57
CA VAL A 353 15.10 14.04 9.25
C VAL A 353 16.50 14.73 9.05
#